data_b7649dcece4b8b30dcfdc7482497302d
#
_entry.id   b7649dcece4b8b30dcfdc7482497302d
#
_cell.length_a   1.000
_cell.length_b   1.000
_cell.length_c   1.000
_cell.angle_alpha   90.00
_cell.angle_beta   90.00
_cell.angle_gamma   90.00
#
_symmetry.space_group_name_H-M   'P 1'
#
loop_
_entity.id
_entity.type
_entity.pdbx_description
1 polymer ?
#
loop_
_entity_poly.entity_id
_entity_poly.type
_entity_poly.pdbx_seq_one_letter_code
_entity_poly.pdbx_strand_id
1 'polypeptide(L)'
;MAEIPASDVKHIVVACEAGMGSSVMVAKQLAKQLKPQGISVTHSPVNELASTEHDIVLVHRGLSARAKQAVPDSVVVIFDMFLGDMNLARMVGELQSGGTISDG
;
A
#
# COMPACT_ATOMS: atom_id res chain seq x y z
N MET A 1 9.60 -14.02 1.60
CA MET A 1 8.65 -13.11 0.94
C MET A 1 7.37 -13.06 1.75
N ALA A 2 6.89 -11.87 2.02
CA ALA A 2 5.62 -11.69 2.74
C ALA A 2 4.46 -11.73 1.75
N GLU A 3 3.35 -12.30 2.16
CA GLU A 3 2.12 -12.30 1.38
C GLU A 3 0.92 -12.33 2.31
N ILE A 4 -0.22 -11.84 1.83
CA ILE A 4 -1.45 -11.78 2.61
C ILE A 4 -2.66 -12.06 1.70
N PRO A 5 -3.61 -12.92 2.15
CA PRO A 5 -4.84 -13.12 1.39
C PRO A 5 -5.69 -11.86 1.41
N ALA A 6 -6.40 -11.59 0.32
CA ALA A 6 -7.25 -10.41 0.20
C ALA A 6 -8.27 -10.34 1.33
N SER A 7 -8.80 -11.47 1.77
CA SER A 7 -9.80 -11.51 2.86
C SER A 7 -9.26 -11.03 4.20
N ASP A 8 -7.94 -11.01 4.39
CA ASP A 8 -7.31 -10.56 5.62
C ASP A 8 -6.91 -9.08 5.58
N VAL A 9 -7.03 -8.44 4.43
CA VAL A 9 -6.64 -7.03 4.27
C VAL A 9 -7.76 -6.14 4.76
N LYS A 10 -7.48 -5.34 5.78
CA LYS A 10 -8.42 -4.36 6.34
C LYS A 10 -7.87 -2.94 6.23
N HIS A 11 -6.56 -2.79 6.19
CA HIS A 11 -5.92 -1.48 6.26
C HIS A 11 -4.69 -1.43 5.37
N ILE A 12 -4.66 -0.46 4.46
CA ILE A 12 -3.52 -0.21 3.58
C ILE A 12 -2.96 1.17 3.92
N VAL A 13 -1.64 1.26 4.06
CA VAL A 13 -0.98 2.55 4.27
C VAL A 13 -0.10 2.88 3.06
N VAL A 14 -0.21 4.11 2.58
CA VAL A 14 0.66 4.63 1.52
C VAL A 14 1.82 5.36 2.20
N ALA A 15 3.02 4.84 2.04
CA ALA A 15 4.21 5.45 2.62
C ALA A 15 4.63 6.65 1.79
N CYS A 16 5.02 7.74 2.46
CA CYS A 16 5.40 8.97 1.78
C CYS A 16 6.57 9.65 2.51
N GLU A 17 7.19 10.61 1.85
CA GLU A 17 8.05 11.57 2.51
C GLU A 17 7.18 12.70 3.04
N ALA A 18 7.63 13.32 4.12
CA ALA A 18 6.91 14.45 4.70
C ALA A 18 6.76 15.58 3.67
N GLY A 19 5.53 16.05 3.48
CA GLY A 19 5.24 17.12 2.55
C GLY A 19 4.89 16.74 1.12
N MET A 20 4.85 15.43 0.81
CA MET A 20 4.48 14.97 -0.54
C MET A 20 2.97 14.81 -0.68
N GLY A 21 2.35 15.65 -1.51
CA GLY A 21 0.90 15.61 -1.73
C GLY A 21 0.43 14.48 -2.63
N SER A 22 1.31 13.94 -3.49
CA SER A 22 0.93 12.87 -4.42
C SER A 22 0.55 11.57 -3.73
N SER A 23 1.16 11.27 -2.58
CA SER A 23 0.79 10.09 -1.79
C SER A 23 -0.62 10.20 -1.23
N VAL A 24 -1.04 11.42 -0.86
CA VAL A 24 -2.41 11.68 -0.40
C VAL A 24 -3.41 11.41 -1.51
N MET A 25 -3.10 11.81 -2.73
CA MET A 25 -3.96 11.56 -3.90
C MET A 25 -4.12 10.06 -4.15
N VAL A 26 -3.03 9.31 -4.12
CA VAL A 26 -3.07 7.86 -4.30
C VAL A 26 -3.92 7.21 -3.22
N ALA A 27 -3.72 7.61 -1.96
CA ALA A 27 -4.48 7.07 -0.84
C ALA A 27 -5.98 7.33 -1.00
N LYS A 28 -6.36 8.54 -1.37
CA LYS A 28 -7.78 8.89 -1.58
C LYS A 28 -8.40 8.09 -2.73
N GLN A 29 -7.68 7.95 -3.82
CA GLN A 29 -8.16 7.23 -5.00
C GLN A 29 -8.38 5.75 -4.68
N LEU A 30 -7.41 5.13 -3.99
CA LEU A 30 -7.51 3.73 -3.60
C LEU A 30 -8.60 3.52 -2.56
N ALA A 31 -8.74 4.43 -1.60
CA ALA A 31 -9.81 4.35 -0.60
C ALA A 31 -11.18 4.29 -1.27
N LYS A 32 -11.37 5.10 -2.31
CA LYS A 32 -12.63 5.13 -3.07
C LYS A 32 -12.86 3.81 -3.80
N GLN A 33 -11.82 3.27 -4.44
CA GLN A 33 -11.90 2.02 -5.20
C GLN A 33 -12.13 0.80 -4.31
N LEU A 34 -11.56 0.80 -3.10
CA LEU A 34 -11.60 -0.35 -2.19
C LEU A 34 -12.67 -0.22 -1.10
N LYS A 35 -13.45 0.83 -1.11
CA LYS A 35 -14.55 0.99 -0.16
C LYS A 35 -15.53 -0.19 -0.17
N PRO A 36 -15.94 -0.73 -1.34
CA PRO A 36 -16.85 -1.89 -1.35
C PRO A 36 -16.27 -3.13 -0.67
N GLN A 37 -14.95 -3.26 -0.60
CA GLN A 37 -14.28 -4.37 0.08
C GLN A 37 -14.10 -4.14 1.57
N GLY A 38 -14.49 -2.97 2.09
CA GLY A 38 -14.33 -2.64 3.50
C GLY A 38 -12.90 -2.35 3.91
N ILE A 39 -12.05 -1.95 2.97
CA ILE A 39 -10.63 -1.69 3.21
C ILE A 39 -10.41 -0.20 3.43
N SER A 40 -9.73 0.16 4.51
CA SER A 40 -9.31 1.54 4.78
C SER A 40 -7.95 1.80 4.15
N VAL A 41 -7.79 2.97 3.53
CA VAL A 41 -6.51 3.39 2.96
C VAL A 41 -6.13 4.74 3.55
N THR A 42 -4.96 4.80 4.16
CA THR A 42 -4.42 6.03 4.75
C THR A 42 -3.01 6.28 4.24
N HIS A 43 -2.39 7.36 4.65
CA HIS A 43 -1.00 7.64 4.31
C HIS A 43 -0.21 7.95 5.57
N SER A 44 1.10 7.72 5.51
CA SER A 44 2.00 7.91 6.65
C SER A 44 3.41 8.18 6.15
N PRO A 45 4.19 9.02 6.84
CA PRO A 45 5.62 9.13 6.55
C PRO A 45 6.32 7.78 6.76
N VAL A 46 7.36 7.51 5.96
CA VAL A 46 8.10 6.25 6.03
C VAL A 46 8.62 5.99 7.44
N ASN A 47 9.10 7.01 8.14
CA ASN A 47 9.66 6.85 9.47
C ASN A 47 8.62 6.53 10.56
N GLU A 48 7.33 6.58 10.23
CA GLU A 48 6.27 6.24 11.16
C GLU A 48 5.56 4.93 10.81
N LEU A 49 6.00 4.23 9.75
CA LEU A 49 5.35 3.00 9.29
C LEU A 49 5.28 1.92 10.38
N ALA A 50 6.36 1.76 11.13
CA ALA A 50 6.43 0.71 12.15
C ALA A 50 5.39 0.89 13.26
N SER A 51 4.97 2.13 13.52
CA SER A 51 3.96 2.43 14.53
C SER A 51 2.56 2.63 13.97
N THR A 52 2.41 2.53 12.63
CA THR A 52 1.13 2.70 11.96
C THR A 52 0.51 1.35 11.68
N GLU A 53 -0.75 1.15 12.08
CA GLU A 53 -1.45 -0.09 11.79
C GLU A 53 -1.64 -0.26 10.29
N HIS A 54 -1.29 -1.44 9.78
CA HIS A 54 -1.40 -1.74 8.36
C HIS A 54 -1.36 -3.24 8.10
N ASP A 55 -1.95 -3.64 6.98
CA ASP A 55 -1.82 -4.99 6.45
C ASP A 55 -0.93 -4.99 5.21
N ILE A 56 -0.98 -3.91 4.43
CA ILE A 56 -0.17 -3.71 3.24
C ILE A 56 0.41 -2.31 3.28
N VAL A 57 1.68 -2.19 2.89
CA VAL A 57 2.35 -0.90 2.69
C VAL A 57 2.51 -0.67 1.19
N LEU A 58 2.03 0.47 0.70
CA LEU A 58 2.29 0.92 -0.66
C LEU A 58 3.38 1.98 -0.62
N VAL A 59 4.36 1.86 -1.50
CA VAL A 59 5.48 2.79 -1.49
C VAL A 59 5.99 3.03 -2.91
N HIS A 60 6.32 4.28 -3.21
CA HIS A 60 6.99 4.61 -4.46
C HIS A 60 8.39 3.99 -4.46
N ARG A 61 8.86 3.56 -5.65
CA ARG A 61 10.15 2.86 -5.77
C ARG A 61 11.31 3.60 -5.11
N GLY A 62 11.31 4.92 -5.17
CA GLY A 62 12.35 5.73 -4.56
C GLY A 62 12.46 5.61 -3.05
N LEU A 63 11.40 5.14 -2.38
CA LEU A 63 11.36 4.97 -0.93
C LEU A 63 11.28 3.50 -0.51
N SER A 64 11.33 2.57 -1.47
CA SER A 64 11.07 1.16 -1.20
C SER A 64 12.06 0.54 -0.23
N ALA A 65 13.36 0.87 -0.36
CA ALA A 65 14.37 0.34 0.55
C ALA A 65 14.12 0.79 1.99
N ARG A 66 13.79 2.07 2.18
CA ARG A 66 13.49 2.61 3.52
C ARG A 66 12.25 1.97 4.12
N ALA A 67 11.22 1.77 3.31
CA ALA A 67 9.99 1.13 3.78
C ALA A 67 10.26 -0.32 4.20
N LYS A 68 11.00 -1.07 3.42
CA LYS A 68 11.33 -2.46 3.74
C LYS A 68 12.19 -2.57 5.00
N GLN A 69 13.07 -1.60 5.25
CA GLN A 69 13.84 -1.56 6.48
C GLN A 69 12.97 -1.25 7.70
N ALA A 70 11.98 -0.39 7.53
CA ALA A 70 11.08 -0.01 8.63
C ALA A 70 10.12 -1.13 9.00
N VAL A 71 9.63 -1.89 8.03
CA VAL A 71 8.64 -2.95 8.23
C VAL A 71 9.03 -4.21 7.46
N PRO A 72 10.11 -4.90 7.88
CA PRO A 72 10.67 -6.03 7.11
C PRO A 72 9.73 -7.23 6.98
N ASP A 73 8.77 -7.37 7.89
CA ASP A 73 7.85 -8.50 7.88
C ASP A 73 6.52 -8.17 7.20
N SER A 74 6.35 -6.95 6.72
CA SER A 74 5.10 -6.52 6.10
C SER A 74 5.09 -6.77 4.59
N VAL A 75 3.89 -6.89 4.03
CA VAL A 75 3.72 -6.93 2.57
C VAL A 75 3.92 -5.50 2.05
N VAL A 76 4.98 -5.31 1.27
CA VAL A 76 5.32 -4.00 0.69
C VAL A 76 5.14 -4.07 -0.82
N VAL A 77 4.18 -3.32 -1.33
CA VAL A 77 3.89 -3.24 -2.77
C VAL A 77 4.51 -1.96 -3.30
N ILE A 78 5.36 -2.10 -4.30
CA ILE A 78 6.11 -0.99 -4.90
C ILE A 78 5.39 -0.50 -6.14
N PHE A 79 5.25 0.82 -6.28
CA PHE A 79 4.72 1.40 -7.50
C PHE A 79 5.68 2.45 -8.06
N ASP A 80 5.62 2.65 -9.37
CA ASP A 80 6.50 3.60 -10.08
C ASP A 80 5.77 4.87 -10.50
N MET A 81 4.45 4.77 -10.68
CA MET A 81 3.64 5.88 -11.17
C MET A 81 2.47 6.13 -10.24
N PHE A 82 2.14 7.40 -10.02
CA PHE A 82 1.00 7.76 -9.19
C PHE A 82 -0.34 7.55 -9.90
N LEU A 83 -0.31 7.47 -11.22
CA LEU A 83 -1.50 7.19 -12.04
C LEU A 83 -1.18 6.06 -13.01
N GLY A 84 -2.08 5.09 -13.14
CA GLY A 84 -1.96 4.04 -14.13
C GLY A 84 -0.87 3.01 -13.87
N ASP A 85 -0.42 2.89 -12.63
CA ASP A 85 0.62 1.92 -12.29
C ASP A 85 0.09 0.49 -12.34
N MET A 86 0.84 -0.40 -12.99
CA MET A 86 0.43 -1.79 -13.16
C MET A 86 0.44 -2.59 -11.86
N ASN A 87 1.38 -2.30 -10.96
CA ASN A 87 1.42 -3.00 -9.68
C ASN A 87 0.23 -2.61 -8.80
N LEU A 88 -0.15 -1.33 -8.82
CA LEU A 88 -1.34 -0.88 -8.10
C LEU A 88 -2.60 -1.52 -8.69
N ALA A 89 -2.71 -1.56 -10.01
CA ALA A 89 -3.86 -2.16 -10.69
C ALA A 89 -3.97 -3.66 -10.34
N ARG A 90 -2.84 -4.37 -10.33
CA ARG A 90 -2.81 -5.78 -9.96
C ARG A 90 -3.26 -5.99 -8.53
N MET A 91 -2.76 -5.17 -7.60
CA MET A 91 -3.15 -5.26 -6.19
C MET A 91 -4.65 -5.04 -6.03
N VAL A 92 -5.20 -4.00 -6.65
CA VAL A 92 -6.64 -3.72 -6.60
C VAL A 92 -7.44 -4.90 -7.16
N GLY A 93 -7.00 -5.45 -8.30
CA GLY A 93 -7.65 -6.60 -8.92
C GLY A 93 -7.66 -7.81 -7.99
N GLU A 94 -6.54 -8.12 -7.34
CA GLU A 94 -6.46 -9.23 -6.40
C GLU A 94 -7.35 -9.01 -5.18
N LEU A 95 -7.39 -7.78 -4.67
CA LEU A 95 -8.25 -7.46 -3.52
C LEU A 95 -9.73 -7.59 -3.88
N GLN A 96 -10.12 -7.23 -5.09
CA GLN A 96 -11.50 -7.32 -5.53
C GLN A 96 -11.92 -8.75 -5.88
N SER A 97 -10.98 -9.57 -6.34
CA SER A 97 -11.26 -10.96 -6.75
C SER A 97 -11.03 -11.99 -5.64
N GLY A 98 -10.46 -11.58 -4.51
CA GLY A 98 -10.19 -12.49 -3.41
C GLY A 98 -8.89 -13.27 -3.53
N GLY A 99 -7.93 -12.76 -4.30
CA GLY A 99 -6.63 -13.39 -4.47
C GLY A 99 -5.68 -13.16 -3.31
N THR A 100 -4.38 -13.24 -3.59
CA THR A 100 -3.32 -13.05 -2.60
C THR A 100 -2.39 -11.93 -3.05
N ILE A 101 -2.01 -11.06 -2.14
CA ILE A 101 -1.08 -9.96 -2.40
C ILE A 101 0.28 -10.31 -1.81
N SER A 102 1.34 -10.16 -2.61
CA SER A 102 2.70 -10.45 -2.17
C SER A 102 3.61 -9.25 -2.38
N ASP A 103 4.79 -9.31 -1.74
CA ASP A 103 5.84 -8.30 -1.90
C ASP A 103 6.19 -8.12 -3.38
N GLY A 104 6.52 -6.90 -3.73
CA GLY A 104 7.00 -6.58 -5.06
C GLY A 104 6.37 -5.35 -5.63
#